data_ce91adf82372a32334d6059d86c9e865
#
_entry.id   ce91adf82372a32334d6059d86c9e865
#
_cell.length_a   1.000
_cell.length_b   1.000
_cell.length_c   1.000
_cell.angle_alpha   90.00
_cell.angle_beta   90.00
_cell.angle_gamma   90.00
#
_symmetry.space_group_name_H-M   'P 1'
#
loop_
_entity.id
_entity.type
_entity.pdbx_description
1 polymer ?
#
loop_
_entity_poly.entity_id
_entity_poly.type
_entity_poly.pdbx_seq_one_letter_code
_entity_poly.pdbx_strand_id
1 'polypeptide(L)'
;MTPTEIVDEYFIENRTRLLEMAAFLDRLERTDPDWARHDFRMKAFAEAIDALSAPGDRLTRIQLLLSDPRTVPLDALDRKSALGAYDRWKQEGRS
;
A
#
# COMPACT_ATOMS: atom_id res chain seq x y z
N MET A 1 9.81 23.20 5.44
CA MET A 1 10.78 22.59 4.50
C MET A 1 10.44 23.00 3.09
N THR A 2 11.43 23.27 2.33
CA THR A 2 11.23 23.51 0.90
C THR A 2 11.05 22.19 0.18
N PRO A 3 10.50 22.19 -1.03
CA PRO A 3 10.38 20.96 -1.81
C PRO A 3 11.72 20.25 -2.00
N THR A 4 12.79 21.01 -2.23
CA THR A 4 14.10 20.43 -2.40
C THR A 4 14.55 19.70 -1.13
N GLU A 5 14.32 20.32 0.02
CA GLU A 5 14.68 19.71 1.29
C GLU A 5 13.89 18.43 1.53
N ILE A 6 12.61 18.43 1.18
CA ILE A 6 11.77 17.25 1.33
C ILE A 6 12.29 16.11 0.46
N VAL A 7 12.61 16.40 -0.77
CA VAL A 7 13.12 15.37 -1.68
C VAL A 7 14.49 14.88 -1.20
N ASP A 8 15.37 15.79 -0.79
CA ASP A 8 16.67 15.40 -0.29
C ASP A 8 16.57 14.47 0.91
N GLU A 9 15.61 14.76 1.79
CA GLU A 9 15.47 14.01 3.03
C GLU A 9 14.86 12.62 2.78
N TYR A 10 13.88 12.54 1.90
CA TYR A 10 13.05 11.33 1.82
C TYR A 10 13.16 10.54 0.53
N PHE A 11 13.91 11.01 -0.46
CA PHE A 11 13.92 10.35 -1.76
C PHE A 11 14.45 8.92 -1.72
N ILE A 12 15.58 8.71 -1.05
CA ILE A 12 16.21 7.39 -1.03
C ILE A 12 15.29 6.37 -0.35
N GLU A 13 14.66 6.76 0.73
CA GLU A 13 13.76 5.89 1.44
C GLU A 13 12.58 5.49 0.55
N ASN A 14 12.01 6.45 -0.15
CA ASN A 14 10.86 6.18 -1.00
C ASN A 14 11.25 5.44 -2.28
N ARG A 15 12.44 5.68 -2.78
CA ARG A 15 12.96 4.89 -3.88
C ARG A 15 13.04 3.43 -3.49
N THR A 16 13.56 3.16 -2.31
CA THR A 16 13.67 1.79 -1.80
C THR A 16 12.29 1.14 -1.68
N ARG A 17 11.32 1.86 -1.16
CA ARG A 17 9.95 1.33 -1.03
C ARG A 17 9.36 0.99 -2.39
N LEU A 18 9.58 1.84 -3.37
CA LEU A 18 9.06 1.61 -4.71
C LEU A 18 9.69 0.37 -5.33
N LEU A 19 10.99 0.20 -5.15
CA LEU A 19 11.67 -0.98 -5.67
C LEU A 19 11.21 -2.25 -4.98
N GLU A 20 10.92 -2.18 -3.70
CA GLU A 20 10.37 -3.32 -2.97
C GLU A 20 8.99 -3.70 -3.47
N MET A 21 8.18 -2.71 -3.77
CA MET A 21 6.85 -2.97 -4.34
C MET A 21 6.97 -3.63 -5.70
N ALA A 22 7.88 -3.15 -6.52
CA ALA A 22 8.08 -3.73 -7.85
C ALA A 22 8.54 -5.19 -7.74
N ALA A 23 9.45 -5.46 -6.82
CA ALA A 23 9.93 -6.82 -6.61
C ALA A 23 8.82 -7.75 -6.12
N PHE A 24 7.95 -7.25 -5.26
CA PHE A 24 6.81 -7.99 -4.77
C PHE A 24 5.87 -8.38 -5.92
N LEU A 25 5.57 -7.42 -6.77
CA LEU A 25 4.67 -7.67 -7.89
C LEU A 25 5.29 -8.66 -8.89
N ASP A 26 6.59 -8.54 -9.14
CA ASP A 26 7.28 -9.47 -10.03
C ASP A 26 7.27 -10.88 -9.47
N ARG A 27 7.47 -11.00 -8.17
CA ARG A 27 7.47 -12.31 -7.51
C ARG A 27 6.10 -12.98 -7.63
N LEU A 28 5.07 -12.21 -7.40
CA LEU A 28 3.71 -12.72 -7.48
C LEU A 28 3.39 -13.17 -8.90
N GLU A 29 3.78 -12.38 -9.86
CA GLU A 29 3.52 -12.66 -11.26
C GLU A 29 4.25 -13.91 -11.71
N ARG A 30 5.47 -14.13 -11.24
CA ARG A 30 6.21 -15.34 -11.56
C ARG A 30 5.57 -16.58 -10.95
N THR A 31 4.90 -16.41 -9.82
CA THR A 31 4.26 -17.53 -9.14
C THR A 31 2.95 -17.92 -9.82
N ASP A 32 2.06 -16.97 -9.99
CA ASP A 32 0.77 -17.24 -10.60
C ASP A 32 0.07 -15.93 -10.98
N PRO A 33 0.22 -15.49 -12.23
CA PRO A 33 -0.38 -14.21 -12.63
C PRO A 33 -1.90 -14.24 -12.62
N ASP A 34 -2.50 -15.38 -12.87
CA ASP A 34 -3.96 -15.47 -12.86
C ASP A 34 -4.52 -15.30 -11.47
N TRP A 35 -3.88 -15.90 -10.51
CA TRP A 35 -4.32 -15.78 -9.13
C TRP A 35 -4.30 -14.31 -8.69
N ALA A 36 -3.21 -13.63 -9.01
CA ALA A 36 -3.05 -12.23 -8.60
C ALA A 36 -4.14 -11.35 -9.19
N ARG A 37 -4.53 -11.61 -10.42
CA ARG A 37 -5.57 -10.79 -11.07
C ARG A 37 -6.94 -10.96 -10.44
N HIS A 38 -7.18 -12.05 -9.72
CA HIS A 38 -8.49 -12.34 -9.16
C HIS A 38 -8.57 -12.18 -7.65
N ASP A 39 -7.46 -11.93 -7.00
CA ASP A 39 -7.44 -11.74 -5.56
C ASP A 39 -7.95 -10.34 -5.22
N PHE A 40 -8.87 -10.23 -4.27
CA PHE A 40 -9.45 -8.93 -3.92
C PHE A 40 -8.41 -7.96 -3.38
N ARG A 41 -7.43 -8.46 -2.63
CA ARG A 41 -6.39 -7.60 -2.09
C ARG A 41 -5.54 -7.02 -3.19
N MET A 42 -5.23 -7.84 -4.19
CA MET A 42 -4.39 -7.39 -5.30
C MET A 42 -5.13 -6.46 -6.24
N LYS A 43 -6.44 -6.65 -6.38
CA LYS A 43 -7.23 -5.69 -7.14
C LYS A 43 -7.24 -4.32 -6.47
N ALA A 44 -7.42 -4.30 -5.16
CA ALA A 44 -7.37 -3.05 -4.41
C ALA A 44 -5.98 -2.42 -4.47
N PHE A 45 -4.95 -3.25 -4.41
CA PHE A 45 -3.58 -2.78 -4.49
C PHE A 45 -3.29 -2.12 -5.83
N ALA A 46 -3.77 -2.72 -6.91
CA ALA A 46 -3.62 -2.15 -8.25
C ALA A 46 -4.32 -0.79 -8.36
N GLU A 47 -5.52 -0.68 -7.80
CA GLU A 47 -6.25 0.57 -7.78
C GLU A 47 -5.52 1.63 -6.96
N ALA A 48 -4.90 1.20 -5.87
CA ALA A 48 -4.13 2.11 -5.04
C ALA A 48 -2.90 2.63 -5.77
N ILE A 49 -2.25 1.77 -6.52
CA ILE A 49 -1.10 2.18 -7.33
C ILE A 49 -1.53 3.22 -8.35
N ASP A 50 -2.65 2.99 -9.02
CA ASP A 50 -3.18 3.98 -9.97
C ASP A 50 -3.49 5.29 -9.27
N ALA A 51 -4.02 5.23 -8.07
CA ALA A 51 -4.37 6.43 -7.33
C ALA A 51 -3.15 7.26 -6.94
N LEU A 52 -1.98 6.64 -6.88
CA LEU A 52 -0.76 7.38 -6.57
C LEU A 52 -0.43 8.42 -7.64
N SER A 53 -0.86 8.20 -8.86
CA SER A 53 -0.54 9.11 -9.96
C SER A 53 -1.37 10.39 -9.94
N ALA A 54 -2.52 10.36 -9.30
CA ALA A 54 -3.39 11.54 -9.29
C ALA A 54 -3.01 12.47 -8.14
N PRO A 55 -2.88 13.75 -8.37
CA PRO A 55 -2.45 14.67 -7.32
C PRO A 55 -3.55 14.89 -6.27
N GLY A 56 -3.12 15.23 -5.07
CA GLY A 56 -4.02 15.62 -3.99
C GLY A 56 -4.63 14.45 -3.24
N ASP A 57 -4.63 14.52 -1.93
CA ASP A 57 -5.29 13.57 -1.05
C ASP A 57 -4.97 12.10 -1.31
N ARG A 58 -3.77 11.83 -1.80
CA ARG A 58 -3.37 10.47 -2.13
C ARG A 58 -3.50 9.53 -0.95
N LEU A 59 -3.02 9.95 0.20
CA LEU A 59 -3.03 9.10 1.38
C LEU A 59 -4.45 8.70 1.76
N THR A 60 -5.35 9.67 1.82
CA THR A 60 -6.73 9.42 2.18
C THR A 60 -7.42 8.49 1.18
N ARG A 61 -7.23 8.76 -0.11
CA ARG A 61 -7.85 7.93 -1.14
C ARG A 61 -7.36 6.49 -1.09
N ILE A 62 -6.07 6.32 -0.88
CA ILE A 62 -5.49 4.98 -0.86
C ILE A 62 -5.89 4.24 0.40
N GLN A 63 -5.96 4.92 1.53
CA GLN A 63 -6.45 4.31 2.76
C GLN A 63 -7.88 3.79 2.58
N LEU A 64 -8.72 4.54 1.89
CA LEU A 64 -10.08 4.10 1.64
C LEU A 64 -10.14 2.86 0.75
N LEU A 65 -9.31 2.83 -0.28
CA LEU A 65 -9.26 1.68 -1.17
C LEU A 65 -8.78 0.44 -0.43
N LEU A 66 -7.83 0.59 0.46
CA LEU A 66 -7.23 -0.55 1.15
C LEU A 66 -7.97 -0.96 2.41
N SER A 67 -8.99 -0.21 2.81
CA SER A 67 -9.74 -0.54 4.02
C SER A 67 -10.96 -1.42 3.77
N ASP A 68 -11.19 -1.83 2.54
CA ASP A 68 -12.26 -2.77 2.23
C ASP A 68 -12.00 -4.06 3.00
N PRO A 69 -12.96 -4.57 3.75
CA PRO A 69 -12.77 -5.79 4.54
C PRO A 69 -12.30 -6.98 3.72
N ARG A 70 -12.62 -7.01 2.45
CA ARG A 70 -12.21 -8.13 1.60
C ARG A 70 -10.73 -8.11 1.26
N THR A 71 -10.05 -7.01 1.52
CA THR A 71 -8.63 -6.90 1.22
C THR A 71 -7.76 -7.24 2.41
N VAL A 72 -8.39 -7.53 3.57
CA VAL A 72 -7.66 -7.75 4.82
C VAL A 72 -8.02 -9.12 5.37
N PRO A 73 -7.05 -9.91 5.82
CA PRO A 73 -7.34 -11.19 6.45
C PRO A 73 -8.21 -11.01 7.69
N LEU A 74 -9.05 -11.98 7.98
CA LEU A 74 -9.92 -11.91 9.14
C LEU A 74 -9.18 -11.71 10.44
N ASP A 75 -8.05 -12.37 10.60
CA ASP A 75 -7.26 -12.18 11.81
C ASP A 75 -6.87 -10.73 11.97
N ALA A 76 -6.47 -10.11 10.88
CA ALA A 76 -6.06 -8.72 10.94
C ALA A 76 -7.25 -7.83 11.23
N LEU A 77 -8.42 -8.16 10.72
CA LEU A 77 -9.61 -7.40 11.01
C LEU A 77 -9.97 -7.47 12.48
N ASP A 78 -9.88 -8.63 13.07
CA ASP A 78 -10.16 -8.78 14.48
C ASP A 78 -9.23 -7.95 15.34
N ARG A 79 -7.98 -7.93 14.98
CA ARG A 79 -7.02 -7.11 15.69
C ARG A 79 -7.22 -5.64 15.38
N LYS A 80 -7.59 -5.36 14.16
CA LYS A 80 -7.74 -3.99 13.73
C LYS A 80 -8.93 -3.30 14.30
N SER A 81 -9.88 -4.02 14.71
CA SER A 81 -10.99 -3.40 15.36
C SER A 81 -10.51 -2.61 16.56
N ALA A 82 -9.38 -2.99 17.09
CA ALA A 82 -8.81 -2.29 18.19
C ALA A 82 -7.83 -1.22 17.76
N LEU A 83 -7.38 -1.26 16.53
CA LEU A 83 -6.35 -0.35 16.10
C LEU A 83 -6.81 0.70 15.16
N GLY A 84 -7.97 0.59 14.71
CA GLY A 84 -8.37 1.53 13.71
C GLY A 84 -7.61 1.26 12.47
N ALA A 85 -7.88 0.22 11.91
CA ALA A 85 -7.44 -0.10 10.61
C ALA A 85 -6.01 0.02 10.37
N TYR A 86 -5.33 -0.26 10.15
CA TYR A 86 -4.03 -0.16 9.60
C TYR A 86 -3.12 0.77 10.28
N ASP A 87 -3.39 1.09 11.47
CA ASP A 87 -2.42 1.84 12.22
C ASP A 87 -1.09 1.17 12.25
N ARG A 88 -1.06 -0.12 12.26
CA ARG A 88 0.21 -0.79 12.26
C ARG A 88 0.98 -0.62 10.97
N TRP A 89 0.30 -0.34 9.87
CA TRP A 89 1.00 -0.06 8.63
C TRP A 89 1.78 1.21 8.75
N LYS A 90 1.26 2.10 9.55
CA LYS A 90 1.91 3.36 9.77
C LYS A 90 2.97 3.25 10.80
N GLN A 91 2.71 2.42 11.76
CA GLN A 91 3.62 2.26 12.85
C GLN A 91 4.71 1.39 12.54
N GLU A 92 4.36 0.57 11.81
CA GLU A 92 5.25 -0.33 11.44
C GLU A 92 5.64 -0.04 10.18
N GLY A 93 4.63 0.50 10.41
CA GLY A 93 4.30 0.64 9.82
C GLY A 93 4.32 1.21 9.53
N ARG A 94 4.58 1.21 9.51
CA ARG A 94 4.03 1.46 9.31
C ARG A 94 3.80 1.98 9.41
N SER A 95 4.00 1.81 9.46
CA SER A 95 3.41 1.90 9.63
C SER A 95 3.54 2.05 9.57
#